data_2924fda339e1a449f0c912bdce8c7ec7
#
_entry.id   2924fda339e1a449f0c912bdce8c7ec7
#
_cell.length_a   1.000
_cell.length_b   1.000
_cell.length_c   1.000
_cell.angle_alpha   90.00
_cell.angle_beta   90.00
_cell.angle_gamma   90.00
#
_symmetry.space_group_name_H-M   'P 1'
#
loop_
_entity.id
_entity.type
_entity.pdbx_description
1 polymer ?
#
loop_
_entity_poly.entity_id
_entity_poly.type
_entity_poly.pdbx_seq_one_letter_code
_entity_poly.pdbx_strand_id
1 'polypeptide(L)'
;MGDVLAGFQTVWEFDTDSVLIRFERGIRTPKLFQALGERHIPYEALSAVDLAPGKRGTVVLRAVPRPGADPLMDVADGQLREGYDPYRLVLPAERASLAEYYAEEIRAALGPGAGTAAESHLVAAPAAPRSFKAYDGKASFDGKAVSFRWFWTGASSAKWKAGDQRFRIDELAGVEWRSPENRGSGGAAAKAAAPADDPEAPDQKATAGKTTATKTSGAKTSGSKGSTTKSGGYGHLRLVPRGAEDQPAGRPDHDPAAVVFGMGYGLVHESLPFAAAVLEAVQASAPAPCAEGAPAPARTPAQARRDPADIAERIRHLGELHTAGLLTDEEFSAKKAELLAEL
;
A
#
# COMPACT_ATOMS: atom_id res chain seq x y z
N MET A 1 5.97 22.63 -26.07
CA MET A 1 5.23 21.45 -26.56
C MET A 1 6.06 20.26 -26.15
N GLY A 2 5.54 19.41 -25.28
CA GLY A 2 6.26 18.21 -24.84
C GLY A 2 6.34 17.21 -25.99
N ASP A 3 7.45 16.51 -26.06
CA ASP A 3 7.64 15.42 -27.00
C ASP A 3 6.83 14.20 -26.58
N VAL A 4 6.23 13.48 -27.53
CA VAL A 4 5.26 12.41 -27.25
C VAL A 4 5.73 11.08 -27.81
N LEU A 5 5.79 10.07 -26.96
CA LEU A 5 6.08 8.69 -27.32
C LEU A 5 4.88 7.79 -27.06
N ALA A 6 4.16 7.42 -28.11
CA ALA A 6 2.96 6.56 -28.02
C ALA A 6 3.35 5.09 -28.12
N GLY A 7 2.96 4.30 -27.12
CA GLY A 7 3.07 2.85 -27.08
C GLY A 7 1.73 2.15 -27.25
N PHE A 8 1.65 0.85 -26.89
CA PHE A 8 0.44 0.03 -27.15
C PHE A 8 -0.73 0.30 -26.18
N GLN A 9 -0.49 0.78 -24.97
CA GLN A 9 -1.53 0.99 -23.94
C GLN A 9 -1.31 2.28 -23.16
N THR A 10 -0.16 2.93 -23.39
CA THR A 10 0.27 4.12 -22.66
C THR A 10 0.93 5.09 -23.63
N VAL A 11 0.76 6.36 -23.34
CA VAL A 11 1.42 7.46 -24.05
C VAL A 11 2.24 8.22 -23.04
N TRP A 12 3.51 8.41 -23.31
CA TRP A 12 4.41 9.21 -22.48
C TRP A 12 4.65 10.55 -23.16
N GLU A 13 4.42 11.62 -22.44
CA GLU A 13 4.68 12.99 -22.86
C GLU A 13 5.81 13.52 -21.98
N PHE A 14 6.92 13.86 -22.61
CA PHE A 14 8.14 14.30 -21.94
C PHE A 14 8.14 15.81 -21.82
N ASP A 15 8.37 16.32 -20.61
CA ASP A 15 8.60 17.72 -20.33
C ASP A 15 10.03 17.91 -19.81
N THR A 16 10.42 19.14 -19.47
CA THR A 16 11.77 19.49 -19.05
C THR A 16 12.21 18.79 -17.77
N ASP A 17 11.29 18.56 -16.82
CA ASP A 17 11.55 18.05 -15.48
C ASP A 17 10.70 16.82 -15.10
N SER A 18 9.87 16.35 -16.02
CA SER A 18 8.88 15.33 -15.71
C SER A 18 8.44 14.55 -16.95
N VAL A 19 7.81 13.41 -16.72
CA VAL A 19 7.08 12.66 -17.74
C VAL A 19 5.61 12.52 -17.31
N LEU A 20 4.68 12.85 -18.21
CA LEU A 20 3.26 12.60 -18.04
C LEU A 20 2.92 11.29 -18.74
N ILE A 21 2.53 10.30 -17.95
CA ILE A 21 2.10 8.98 -18.42
C ILE A 21 0.57 8.99 -18.51
N ARG A 22 0.04 8.85 -19.74
CA ARG A 22 -1.40 8.71 -19.99
C ARG A 22 -1.71 7.27 -20.37
N PHE A 23 -2.73 6.72 -19.73
CA PHE A 23 -3.20 5.36 -20.01
C PHE A 23 -4.37 5.39 -20.97
N GLU A 24 -4.27 4.61 -22.05
CA GLU A 24 -5.36 4.51 -23.02
C GLU A 24 -6.56 3.78 -22.42
N ARG A 25 -7.75 4.24 -22.78
CA ARG A 25 -9.00 3.57 -22.43
C ARG A 25 -9.36 2.59 -23.54
N GLY A 26 -9.33 1.30 -23.25
CA GLY A 26 -9.65 0.27 -24.24
C GLY A 26 -10.00 -1.07 -23.61
N ILE A 27 -10.67 -1.94 -24.37
CA ILE A 27 -11.10 -3.27 -23.90
C ILE A 27 -9.89 -4.14 -23.50
N ARG A 28 -8.73 -3.92 -24.13
CA ARG A 28 -7.49 -4.66 -23.85
C ARG A 28 -6.59 -4.00 -22.81
N THR A 29 -6.92 -2.78 -22.41
CA THR A 29 -6.15 -2.06 -21.38
C THR A 29 -6.49 -2.61 -20.00
N PRO A 30 -5.49 -2.92 -19.15
CA PRO A 30 -5.71 -3.36 -17.79
C PRO A 30 -6.62 -2.40 -17.04
N LYS A 31 -7.54 -2.92 -16.24
CA LYS A 31 -8.45 -2.09 -15.45
C LYS A 31 -7.70 -1.15 -14.47
N LEU A 32 -6.52 -1.57 -13.99
CA LEU A 32 -5.66 -0.71 -13.18
C LEU A 32 -5.27 0.56 -13.96
N PHE A 33 -4.82 0.44 -15.20
CA PHE A 33 -4.44 1.58 -16.04
C PHE A 33 -5.62 2.50 -16.31
N GLN A 34 -6.81 1.93 -16.55
CA GLN A 34 -8.02 2.72 -16.71
C GLN A 34 -8.41 3.48 -15.43
N ALA A 35 -8.15 2.89 -14.26
CA ALA A 35 -8.39 3.53 -12.97
C ALA A 35 -7.35 4.62 -12.65
N LEU A 36 -6.10 4.44 -13.08
CA LEU A 36 -5.03 5.43 -12.90
C LEU A 36 -5.24 6.66 -13.79
N GLY A 37 -5.77 6.48 -15.01
CA GLY A 37 -6.03 7.56 -15.97
C GLY A 37 -4.76 8.21 -16.50
N GLU A 38 -4.14 9.06 -15.70
CA GLU A 38 -2.86 9.71 -16.00
C GLU A 38 -2.02 9.85 -14.72
N ARG A 39 -0.70 9.94 -14.90
CA ARG A 39 0.25 10.14 -13.80
C ARG A 39 1.36 11.08 -14.23
N HIS A 40 1.58 12.10 -13.43
CA HIS A 40 2.69 13.03 -13.58
C HIS A 40 3.85 12.56 -12.71
N ILE A 41 5.00 12.28 -13.33
CA ILE A 41 6.18 11.69 -12.69
C ILE A 41 7.35 12.66 -12.85
N PRO A 42 7.75 13.39 -11.81
CA PRO A 42 8.97 14.19 -11.83
C PRO A 42 10.20 13.29 -12.02
N TYR A 43 11.21 13.74 -12.77
CA TYR A 43 12.44 12.96 -12.96
C TYR A 43 13.18 12.72 -11.65
N GLU A 44 13.07 13.61 -10.68
CA GLU A 44 13.63 13.43 -9.34
C GLU A 44 12.99 12.25 -8.56
N ALA A 45 11.80 11.79 -8.97
CA ALA A 45 11.15 10.62 -8.40
C ALA A 45 11.69 9.30 -8.98
N LEU A 46 12.55 9.36 -10.00
CA LEU A 46 13.10 8.19 -10.69
C LEU A 46 14.51 7.86 -10.18
N SER A 47 14.79 6.57 -10.09
CA SER A 47 16.14 6.03 -9.78
C SER A 47 16.88 5.58 -11.01
N ALA A 48 16.21 5.06 -12.01
CA ALA A 48 16.80 4.55 -13.23
C ALA A 48 15.78 4.50 -14.38
N VAL A 49 16.31 4.34 -15.58
CA VAL A 49 15.53 4.05 -16.79
C VAL A 49 16.20 2.93 -17.56
N ASP A 50 15.45 1.88 -17.83
CA ASP A 50 15.86 0.68 -18.53
C ASP A 50 15.21 0.60 -19.91
N LEU A 51 15.98 0.19 -20.90
CA LEU A 51 15.48 -0.16 -22.22
C LEU A 51 15.84 -1.62 -22.51
N ALA A 52 14.86 -2.44 -22.78
CA ALA A 52 15.04 -3.86 -22.99
C ALA A 52 14.20 -4.38 -24.17
N PRO A 53 14.67 -5.44 -24.86
CA PRO A 53 13.84 -6.11 -25.86
C PRO A 53 12.61 -6.74 -25.19
N GLY A 54 11.45 -6.50 -25.77
CA GLY A 54 10.20 -7.07 -25.32
C GLY A 54 9.83 -8.36 -26.10
N LYS A 55 8.65 -8.87 -25.83
CA LYS A 55 8.10 -10.05 -26.53
C LYS A 55 7.61 -9.67 -27.94
N ARG A 56 7.70 -10.60 -28.91
CA ARG A 56 7.13 -10.45 -30.26
C ARG A 56 7.64 -9.23 -31.04
N GLY A 57 8.94 -8.95 -30.95
CA GLY A 57 9.53 -7.82 -31.69
C GLY A 57 9.08 -6.45 -31.16
N THR A 58 8.92 -6.33 -29.85
CA THR A 58 8.66 -5.05 -29.19
C THR A 58 9.89 -4.59 -28.42
N VAL A 59 9.92 -3.32 -28.03
CA VAL A 59 10.89 -2.73 -27.13
C VAL A 59 10.15 -2.18 -25.92
N VAL A 60 10.74 -2.31 -24.76
CA VAL A 60 10.15 -1.88 -23.49
C VAL A 60 11.06 -0.82 -22.88
N LEU A 61 10.51 0.38 -22.75
CA LEU A 61 11.08 1.44 -21.93
C LEU A 61 10.43 1.36 -20.54
N ARG A 62 11.26 1.24 -19.50
CA ARG A 62 10.80 1.16 -18.11
C ARG A 62 11.51 2.22 -17.28
N ALA A 63 10.73 3.10 -16.67
CA ALA A 63 11.22 3.97 -15.61
C ALA A 63 11.11 3.23 -14.27
N VAL A 64 12.08 3.43 -13.40
CA VAL A 64 12.14 2.82 -12.08
C VAL A 64 12.00 3.93 -11.04
N PRO A 65 10.92 3.98 -10.26
CA PRO A 65 10.78 4.98 -9.21
C PRO A 65 11.76 4.74 -8.07
N ARG A 66 12.16 5.80 -7.40
CA ARG A 66 12.93 5.72 -6.15
C ARG A 66 12.05 5.11 -5.05
N PRO A 67 12.60 4.29 -4.15
CA PRO A 67 11.89 3.86 -2.95
C PRO A 67 11.38 5.08 -2.16
N GLY A 68 10.13 5.07 -1.73
CA GLY A 68 9.51 6.19 -0.99
C GLY A 68 9.04 7.36 -1.86
N ALA A 69 9.24 7.32 -3.19
CA ALA A 69 8.82 8.41 -4.07
C ALA A 69 7.37 8.30 -4.59
N ASP A 70 6.85 7.08 -4.70
CA ASP A 70 5.51 6.82 -5.23
C ASP A 70 4.71 5.91 -4.31
N PRO A 71 3.65 6.42 -3.65
CA PRO A 71 2.84 5.63 -2.73
C PRO A 71 2.18 4.40 -3.37
N LEU A 72 1.90 4.45 -4.68
CA LEU A 72 1.35 3.31 -5.40
C LEU A 72 2.35 2.16 -5.51
N MET A 73 3.60 2.49 -5.85
CA MET A 73 4.64 1.48 -6.02
C MET A 73 5.17 0.97 -4.68
N ASP A 74 5.24 1.83 -3.67
CA ASP A 74 5.63 1.45 -2.31
C ASP A 74 4.63 0.44 -1.72
N VAL A 75 3.33 0.71 -1.84
CA VAL A 75 2.28 -0.23 -1.40
C VAL A 75 2.28 -1.51 -2.23
N ALA A 76 2.55 -1.42 -3.53
CA ALA A 76 2.59 -2.59 -4.40
C ALA A 76 3.76 -3.52 -4.07
N ASP A 77 4.86 -3.01 -3.52
CA ASP A 77 6.04 -3.76 -3.05
C ASP A 77 6.47 -4.87 -4.03
N GLY A 78 6.61 -4.52 -5.30
CA GLY A 78 7.00 -5.46 -6.35
C GLY A 78 5.97 -6.56 -6.68
N GLN A 79 4.78 -6.54 -6.11
CA GLN A 79 3.76 -7.56 -6.31
C GLN A 79 2.95 -7.40 -7.61
N LEU A 80 3.14 -6.29 -8.32
CA LEU A 80 2.48 -6.09 -9.61
C LEU A 80 3.10 -6.99 -10.68
N ARG A 81 2.23 -7.61 -11.49
CA ARG A 81 2.68 -8.32 -12.68
C ARG A 81 3.24 -7.32 -13.69
N GLU A 82 4.18 -7.76 -14.51
CA GLU A 82 4.82 -6.95 -15.55
C GLU A 82 3.82 -6.17 -16.43
N GLY A 83 2.69 -6.77 -16.78
CA GLY A 83 1.64 -6.13 -17.58
C GLY A 83 0.77 -5.11 -16.83
N TYR A 84 0.95 -4.95 -15.52
CA TYR A 84 0.26 -3.98 -14.68
C TYR A 84 1.20 -2.91 -14.10
N ASP A 85 2.49 -2.94 -14.50
CA ASP A 85 3.48 -1.94 -14.10
C ASP A 85 3.19 -0.62 -14.82
N PRO A 86 2.79 0.46 -14.10
CA PRO A 86 2.43 1.74 -14.71
C PRO A 86 3.63 2.51 -15.24
N TYR A 87 4.84 2.11 -14.87
CA TYR A 87 6.11 2.72 -15.31
C TYR A 87 6.70 2.03 -16.55
N ARG A 88 5.89 1.29 -17.28
CA ARG A 88 6.34 0.50 -18.42
C ARG A 88 5.64 0.94 -19.69
N LEU A 89 6.44 1.35 -20.70
CA LEU A 89 5.99 1.68 -22.04
C LEU A 89 6.45 0.60 -23.01
N VAL A 90 5.51 -0.02 -23.70
CA VAL A 90 5.78 -1.05 -24.72
C VAL A 90 5.61 -0.45 -26.10
N LEU A 91 6.64 -0.55 -26.93
CA LEU A 91 6.75 0.08 -28.24
C LEU A 91 6.99 -0.98 -29.33
N PRO A 92 6.56 -0.75 -30.58
CA PRO A 92 7.00 -1.56 -31.70
C PRO A 92 8.52 -1.36 -31.95
N ALA A 93 9.19 -2.37 -32.51
CA ALA A 93 10.64 -2.37 -32.70
C ALA A 93 11.13 -1.20 -33.56
N GLU A 94 10.30 -0.71 -34.49
CA GLU A 94 10.62 0.42 -35.38
C GLU A 94 10.83 1.73 -34.60
N ARG A 95 10.35 1.79 -33.37
CA ARG A 95 10.53 2.95 -32.46
C ARG A 95 11.66 2.78 -31.47
N ALA A 96 12.50 1.73 -31.62
CA ALA A 96 13.60 1.46 -30.69
C ALA A 96 14.58 2.63 -30.56
N SER A 97 15.02 3.23 -31.67
CA SER A 97 15.95 4.36 -31.66
C SER A 97 15.35 5.61 -30.97
N LEU A 98 14.05 5.82 -31.14
CA LEU A 98 13.36 6.93 -30.46
C LEU A 98 13.22 6.66 -28.96
N ALA A 99 12.95 5.41 -28.58
CA ALA A 99 12.91 5.01 -27.17
C ALA A 99 14.30 5.14 -26.49
N GLU A 100 15.37 4.82 -27.22
CA GLU A 100 16.74 4.99 -26.75
C GLU A 100 17.08 6.46 -26.53
N TYR A 101 16.71 7.34 -27.46
CA TYR A 101 16.88 8.78 -27.32
C TYR A 101 16.21 9.29 -26.04
N TYR A 102 14.92 8.98 -25.81
CA TYR A 102 14.23 9.43 -24.59
C TYR A 102 14.78 8.75 -23.32
N ALA A 103 15.24 7.51 -23.40
CA ALA A 103 15.90 6.88 -22.26
C ALA A 103 17.17 7.64 -21.84
N GLU A 104 17.98 8.11 -22.82
CA GLU A 104 19.17 8.92 -22.55
C GLU A 104 18.79 10.31 -22.00
N GLU A 105 17.77 10.96 -22.54
CA GLU A 105 17.26 12.24 -22.02
C GLU A 105 16.84 12.14 -20.56
N ILE A 106 16.06 11.09 -20.21
CA ILE A 106 15.67 10.88 -18.81
C ILE A 106 16.91 10.59 -17.95
N ARG A 107 17.84 9.73 -18.41
CA ARG A 107 19.07 9.42 -17.65
C ARG A 107 19.91 10.67 -17.39
N ALA A 108 19.99 11.58 -18.38
CA ALA A 108 20.69 12.85 -18.23
C ALA A 108 19.99 13.78 -17.22
N ALA A 109 18.67 13.68 -17.11
CA ALA A 109 17.86 14.47 -16.19
C ALA A 109 17.81 13.89 -14.76
N LEU A 110 18.27 12.63 -14.55
CA LEU A 110 18.31 12.03 -13.21
C LEU A 110 19.27 12.81 -12.31
N GLY A 111 18.76 13.24 -11.16
CA GLY A 111 19.54 13.99 -10.19
C GLY A 111 20.51 13.11 -9.38
N PRO A 112 21.40 13.72 -8.59
CA PRO A 112 22.38 13.01 -7.76
C PRO A 112 21.72 12.14 -6.68
N GLY A 113 20.46 12.42 -6.34
CA GLY A 113 19.66 11.64 -5.39
C GLY A 113 19.00 10.39 -5.95
N ALA A 114 19.18 10.07 -7.24
CA ALA A 114 18.50 8.96 -7.91
C ALA A 114 18.77 7.59 -7.24
N GLY A 115 19.95 7.38 -6.66
CA GLY A 115 20.33 6.14 -5.97
C GLY A 115 19.87 6.03 -4.52
N THR A 116 19.18 7.04 -3.96
CA THR A 116 18.73 7.06 -2.57
C THR A 116 17.22 7.00 -2.47
N ALA A 117 16.71 6.52 -1.33
CA ALA A 117 15.28 6.60 -1.05
C ALA A 117 14.81 8.07 -0.97
N ALA A 118 13.60 8.34 -1.38
CA ALA A 118 12.99 9.66 -1.25
C ALA A 118 12.55 9.87 0.22
N GLU A 119 12.69 11.10 0.70
CA GLU A 119 12.26 11.46 2.06
C GLU A 119 10.73 11.64 2.16
N SER A 120 10.08 11.87 1.04
CA SER A 120 8.62 12.02 0.94
C SER A 120 8.14 11.57 -0.44
N HIS A 121 6.84 11.35 -0.57
CA HIS A 121 6.24 11.06 -1.86
C HIS A 121 6.39 12.27 -2.81
N LEU A 122 7.00 12.02 -3.96
CA LEU A 122 7.20 13.00 -5.05
C LEU A 122 6.13 12.85 -6.13
N VAL A 123 5.50 11.69 -6.18
CA VAL A 123 4.41 11.37 -7.09
C VAL A 123 3.11 11.30 -6.29
N ALA A 124 2.10 12.06 -6.71
CA ALA A 124 0.81 12.04 -6.03
C ALA A 124 0.16 10.66 -6.10
N ALA A 125 -0.52 10.26 -5.03
CA ALA A 125 -1.35 9.07 -5.06
C ALA A 125 -2.43 9.19 -6.15
N PRO A 126 -2.78 8.10 -6.81
CA PRO A 126 -3.86 8.12 -7.79
C PRO A 126 -5.19 8.44 -7.11
N ALA A 127 -6.13 9.02 -7.87
CA ALA A 127 -7.49 9.22 -7.40
C ALA A 127 -8.08 7.88 -6.95
N ALA A 128 -8.24 7.72 -5.65
CA ALA A 128 -8.69 6.46 -5.07
C ALA A 128 -10.22 6.41 -5.00
N PRO A 129 -10.82 5.22 -5.13
CA PRO A 129 -12.21 5.05 -4.79
C PRO A 129 -12.39 5.33 -3.29
N ARG A 130 -13.45 6.07 -2.94
CA ARG A 130 -13.76 6.35 -1.53
C ARG A 130 -14.08 5.09 -0.72
N SER A 131 -14.38 3.99 -1.41
CA SER A 131 -14.62 2.70 -0.79
C SER A 131 -14.50 1.57 -1.80
N PHE A 132 -14.13 0.39 -1.34
CA PHE A 132 -14.22 -0.84 -2.13
C PHE A 132 -14.81 -1.99 -1.29
N LYS A 133 -15.35 -3.00 -1.97
CA LYS A 133 -15.85 -4.22 -1.33
C LYS A 133 -14.74 -5.26 -1.25
N ALA A 134 -14.50 -5.75 -0.04
CA ALA A 134 -13.69 -6.92 0.24
C ALA A 134 -14.59 -8.17 0.39
N TYR A 135 -14.00 -9.35 0.53
CA TYR A 135 -14.73 -10.59 0.77
C TYR A 135 -15.44 -10.59 2.13
N ASP A 136 -14.75 -10.10 3.15
CA ASP A 136 -15.20 -10.11 4.56
C ASP A 136 -15.81 -8.78 5.01
N GLY A 137 -15.77 -7.72 4.18
CA GLY A 137 -16.30 -6.42 4.56
C GLY A 137 -16.22 -5.38 3.46
N LYS A 138 -16.44 -4.13 3.84
CA LYS A 138 -16.26 -2.94 3.01
C LYS A 138 -15.24 -2.04 3.69
N ALA A 139 -14.21 -1.64 2.93
CA ALA A 139 -13.30 -0.58 3.33
C ALA A 139 -13.79 0.76 2.79
N SER A 140 -13.68 1.82 3.58
CA SER A 140 -14.04 3.20 3.19
C SER A 140 -13.00 4.16 3.74
N PHE A 141 -12.67 5.20 2.95
CA PHE A 141 -11.73 6.25 3.33
C PHE A 141 -12.34 7.62 3.05
N ASP A 142 -12.37 8.48 4.07
CA ASP A 142 -12.96 9.82 4.00
C ASP A 142 -11.92 10.95 3.95
N GLY A 143 -10.62 10.60 3.81
CA GLY A 143 -9.50 11.53 3.84
C GLY A 143 -8.90 11.74 5.24
N LYS A 144 -9.60 11.39 6.30
CA LYS A 144 -9.17 11.54 7.71
C LYS A 144 -9.15 10.22 8.48
N ALA A 145 -9.97 9.27 8.07
CA ALA A 145 -10.08 7.98 8.72
C ALA A 145 -10.43 6.88 7.71
N VAL A 146 -9.95 5.68 7.98
CA VAL A 146 -10.33 4.45 7.29
C VAL A 146 -11.33 3.71 8.14
N SER A 147 -12.43 3.26 7.55
CA SER A 147 -13.47 2.51 8.23
C SER A 147 -13.66 1.15 7.59
N PHE A 148 -13.75 0.10 8.40
CA PHE A 148 -14.08 -1.25 7.98
C PHE A 148 -15.46 -1.63 8.53
N ARG A 149 -16.34 -2.05 7.62
CA ARG A 149 -17.67 -2.56 7.96
C ARG A 149 -17.76 -4.01 7.53
N TRP A 150 -18.06 -4.90 8.48
CA TRP A 150 -18.01 -6.33 8.24
C TRP A 150 -19.26 -6.87 7.58
N PHE A 151 -19.10 -7.90 6.75
CA PHE A 151 -20.20 -8.65 6.15
C PHE A 151 -20.44 -9.94 6.92
N TRP A 152 -21.67 -10.20 7.25
CA TRP A 152 -22.11 -11.42 7.93
C TRP A 152 -21.57 -12.71 7.29
N THR A 153 -21.52 -12.77 5.95
CA THR A 153 -21.16 -13.99 5.20
C THR A 153 -19.66 -14.24 5.06
N GLY A 154 -18.81 -13.24 5.27
CA GLY A 154 -17.38 -13.32 4.98
C GLY A 154 -16.49 -13.06 6.20
N ALA A 155 -16.95 -12.29 7.17
CA ALA A 155 -16.16 -11.95 8.33
C ALA A 155 -16.03 -13.11 9.31
N SER A 156 -14.84 -13.27 9.89
CA SER A 156 -14.61 -14.23 10.96
C SER A 156 -15.34 -13.83 12.25
N SER A 157 -15.50 -14.78 13.15
CA SER A 157 -16.10 -14.51 14.47
C SER A 157 -15.32 -13.46 15.28
N ALA A 158 -14.00 -13.35 15.08
CA ALA A 158 -13.18 -12.34 15.73
C ALA A 158 -13.53 -10.94 15.23
N LYS A 159 -13.59 -10.74 13.90
CA LYS A 159 -13.98 -9.46 13.28
C LYS A 159 -15.41 -9.07 13.64
N TRP A 160 -16.32 -10.05 13.62
CA TRP A 160 -17.71 -9.81 13.98
C TRP A 160 -17.89 -9.36 15.44
N LYS A 161 -17.15 -9.98 16.37
CA LYS A 161 -17.13 -9.59 17.79
C LYS A 161 -16.49 -8.21 18.01
N ALA A 162 -15.49 -7.86 17.22
CA ALA A 162 -14.83 -6.56 17.29
C ALA A 162 -15.75 -5.42 16.80
N GLY A 163 -16.80 -5.74 16.01
CA GLY A 163 -17.68 -4.74 15.40
C GLY A 163 -17.01 -3.94 14.29
N ASP A 164 -17.74 -3.00 13.72
CA ASP A 164 -17.21 -2.08 12.70
C ASP A 164 -16.04 -1.28 13.27
N GLN A 165 -14.98 -1.12 12.48
CA GLN A 165 -13.75 -0.47 12.90
C GLN A 165 -13.59 0.89 12.23
N ARG A 166 -12.98 1.84 12.95
CA ARG A 166 -12.58 3.15 12.42
C ARG A 166 -11.20 3.51 12.94
N PHE A 167 -10.28 3.78 12.02
CA PHE A 167 -8.89 4.13 12.28
C PHE A 167 -8.64 5.54 11.78
N ARG A 168 -8.18 6.43 12.62
CA ARG A 168 -7.76 7.77 12.22
C ARG A 168 -6.40 7.68 11.53
N ILE A 169 -6.19 8.54 10.54
CA ILE A 169 -4.91 8.56 9.79
C ILE A 169 -3.72 8.88 10.69
N ASP A 170 -3.88 9.77 11.65
CA ASP A 170 -2.83 10.16 12.60
C ASP A 170 -2.46 9.03 13.61
N GLU A 171 -3.31 8.02 13.76
CA GLU A 171 -3.07 6.82 14.58
C GLU A 171 -2.38 5.69 13.80
N LEU A 172 -2.20 5.85 12.49
CA LEU A 172 -1.58 4.85 11.62
C LEU A 172 -0.11 5.13 11.39
N ALA A 173 0.71 4.07 11.38
CA ALA A 173 2.11 4.09 10.98
C ALA A 173 2.28 3.73 9.51
N GLY A 174 1.38 2.92 8.95
CA GLY A 174 1.47 2.47 7.57
C GLY A 174 0.31 1.61 7.11
N VAL A 175 0.46 1.12 5.90
CA VAL A 175 -0.51 0.25 5.22
C VAL A 175 0.23 -0.89 4.56
N GLU A 176 -0.22 -2.11 4.78
CA GLU A 176 0.25 -3.31 4.08
C GLU A 176 -0.82 -3.74 3.07
N TRP A 177 -0.41 -4.00 1.85
CA TRP A 177 -1.28 -4.52 0.82
C TRP A 177 -0.68 -5.77 0.19
N ARG A 178 -1.50 -6.80 0.03
CA ARG A 178 -1.13 -8.01 -0.68
C ARG A 178 -2.07 -8.26 -1.84
N SER A 179 -1.48 -8.48 -3.02
CA SER A 179 -2.24 -8.70 -4.24
C SER A 179 -3.10 -9.96 -4.16
N PRO A 180 -4.39 -9.90 -4.56
CA PRO A 180 -5.24 -11.08 -4.66
C PRO A 180 -4.83 -12.00 -5.83
N GLU A 181 -3.98 -11.50 -6.73
CA GLU A 181 -3.53 -12.23 -7.93
C GLU A 181 -2.22 -12.99 -7.71
N ASN A 182 -1.54 -12.76 -6.58
CA ASN A 182 -0.26 -13.38 -6.29
C ASN A 182 -0.46 -14.80 -5.74
N ARG A 183 -0.67 -15.78 -6.64
CA ARG A 183 -0.70 -17.20 -6.30
C ARG A 183 0.73 -17.70 -6.06
N GLY A 184 1.23 -17.52 -4.85
CA GLY A 184 2.36 -18.28 -4.35
C GLY A 184 3.74 -17.94 -4.92
N SER A 185 4.25 -16.73 -4.69
CA SER A 185 5.69 -16.53 -4.52
C SER A 185 5.96 -16.07 -3.09
N GLY A 186 5.57 -16.91 -2.14
CA GLY A 186 6.01 -16.76 -0.78
C GLY A 186 7.45 -17.20 -0.68
N GLY A 187 8.39 -16.26 -0.52
CA GLY A 187 9.75 -16.56 -0.07
C GLY A 187 10.84 -16.47 -1.12
N ALA A 188 11.09 -15.29 -1.66
CA ALA A 188 12.39 -14.96 -2.26
C ALA A 188 12.69 -13.48 -2.07
N ALA A 189 12.73 -13.05 -0.83
CA ALA A 189 13.45 -11.82 -0.46
C ALA A 189 14.45 -12.21 0.63
N ALA A 190 15.71 -11.80 0.41
CA ALA A 190 16.86 -12.01 1.27
C ALA A 190 17.63 -13.32 1.08
N LYS A 191 18.37 -13.43 -0.04
CA LYS A 191 19.69 -14.04 0.02
C LYS A 191 20.68 -13.09 -0.65
N ALA A 192 21.11 -12.12 0.13
CA ALA A 192 22.27 -11.32 -0.18
C ALA A 192 23.52 -12.21 -0.29
N ALA A 193 24.34 -11.93 -1.28
CA ALA A 193 25.55 -12.60 -1.62
C ALA A 193 26.53 -12.72 -0.44
N ALA A 194 27.09 -13.91 -0.27
CA ALA A 194 28.39 -14.13 0.36
C ALA A 194 29.30 -14.87 -0.64
N PRO A 195 30.60 -14.58 -0.65
CA PRO A 195 31.48 -14.93 -1.75
C PRO A 195 31.88 -16.40 -1.78
N ALA A 196 32.18 -16.85 -2.98
CA ALA A 196 32.68 -18.16 -3.30
C ALA A 196 34.06 -18.41 -2.64
N ASP A 197 34.20 -19.58 -2.06
CA ASP A 197 35.49 -20.25 -1.89
C ASP A 197 35.32 -21.69 -2.30
N ASP A 198 36.02 -22.11 -3.35
CA ASP A 198 36.29 -23.46 -3.78
C ASP A 198 37.53 -23.98 -3.00
N PRO A 199 37.75 -25.28 -2.72
CA PRO A 199 37.98 -26.24 -3.77
C PRO A 199 37.64 -27.75 -3.48
N GLU A 200 37.57 -28.49 -4.59
CA GLU A 200 38.13 -29.84 -4.80
C GLU A 200 37.35 -31.10 -4.36
N ALA A 201 37.02 -31.89 -5.39
CA ALA A 201 36.50 -33.26 -5.34
C ALA A 201 37.54 -34.31 -4.83
N PRO A 202 37.18 -35.57 -4.51
CA PRO A 202 37.02 -36.56 -5.57
C PRO A 202 35.92 -37.63 -5.39
N ASP A 203 35.58 -38.21 -6.53
CA ASP A 203 34.96 -39.50 -6.84
C ASP A 203 34.82 -40.55 -5.76
N GLN A 204 33.64 -41.22 -5.69
CA GLN A 204 33.53 -42.66 -5.71
C GLN A 204 32.13 -43.19 -6.04
N LYS A 205 32.16 -44.21 -6.82
CA LYS A 205 31.23 -44.96 -7.62
C LYS A 205 30.53 -46.09 -6.84
N ALA A 206 29.35 -46.49 -7.31
CA ALA A 206 28.63 -47.79 -7.19
C ALA A 206 27.81 -47.98 -5.89
N THR A 207 26.64 -48.62 -5.86
CA THR A 207 26.02 -49.69 -6.65
C THR A 207 24.53 -49.80 -6.30
N ALA A 208 23.79 -50.39 -7.19
CA ALA A 208 22.36 -50.70 -7.12
C ALA A 208 22.00 -51.71 -6.01
N GLY A 209 20.81 -51.51 -5.42
CA GLY A 209 20.19 -52.51 -4.53
C GLY A 209 18.65 -52.37 -4.56
N LYS A 210 18.02 -53.25 -5.30
CA LYS A 210 16.58 -53.46 -5.43
C LYS A 210 16.12 -54.43 -4.36
N THR A 211 15.15 -54.08 -3.49
CA THR A 211 14.37 -55.10 -2.75
C THR A 211 12.98 -54.60 -2.35
N THR A 212 12.00 -55.18 -2.97
CA THR A 212 10.70 -55.77 -2.59
C THR A 212 9.95 -55.27 -1.35
N ALA A 213 8.68 -55.06 -1.63
CA ALA A 213 7.54 -54.78 -0.78
C ALA A 213 7.35 -55.72 0.42
N THR A 214 6.86 -55.16 1.52
CA THR A 214 6.01 -55.89 2.46
C THR A 214 4.91 -54.99 3.00
N LYS A 215 3.70 -55.45 2.81
CA LYS A 215 2.42 -54.89 3.24
C LYS A 215 2.19 -55.30 4.69
N THR A 216 1.99 -54.37 5.60
CA THR A 216 1.38 -54.68 6.91
C THR A 216 0.31 -53.62 7.22
N SER A 217 -0.87 -54.12 7.45
CA SER A 217 -2.07 -53.43 7.86
C SER A 217 -2.06 -53.15 9.37
N GLY A 218 -2.62 -51.99 9.78
CA GLY A 218 -3.20 -51.91 11.12
C GLY A 218 -2.89 -50.61 11.86
N ALA A 219 -3.88 -49.83 12.05
CA ALA A 219 -4.34 -49.08 13.20
C ALA A 219 -4.79 -47.65 12.86
N LYS A 220 -6.09 -47.46 12.90
CA LYS A 220 -6.75 -46.15 12.90
C LYS A 220 -6.42 -45.42 14.21
N THR A 221 -5.62 -44.39 14.16
CA THR A 221 -5.59 -43.34 15.17
C THR A 221 -6.22 -42.10 14.55
N SER A 222 -7.32 -41.66 15.14
CA SER A 222 -8.01 -40.43 14.83
C SER A 222 -7.10 -39.23 15.17
N GLY A 223 -6.24 -38.85 14.24
CA GLY A 223 -5.48 -37.63 14.28
C GLY A 223 -6.38 -36.48 13.82
N SER A 224 -6.62 -35.54 14.71
CA SER A 224 -7.18 -34.21 14.43
C SER A 224 -6.59 -33.70 13.14
N LYS A 225 -7.42 -33.56 12.10
CA LYS A 225 -7.07 -32.85 10.87
C LYS A 225 -6.85 -31.39 11.25
N GLY A 226 -5.62 -31.02 11.57
CA GLY A 226 -5.17 -29.64 11.46
C GLY A 226 -5.45 -29.20 10.04
N SER A 227 -6.48 -28.39 9.87
CA SER A 227 -6.82 -27.72 8.63
C SER A 227 -5.66 -26.79 8.28
N THR A 228 -4.65 -27.31 7.57
CA THR A 228 -3.74 -26.51 6.77
C THR A 228 -4.59 -25.96 5.61
N THR A 229 -5.37 -24.92 5.87
CA THR A 229 -5.99 -24.14 4.83
C THR A 229 -4.85 -23.59 3.97
N LYS A 230 -4.71 -24.15 2.76
CA LYS A 230 -3.95 -23.55 1.67
C LYS A 230 -4.52 -22.14 1.48
N SER A 231 -3.89 -21.14 2.05
CA SER A 231 -4.22 -19.73 1.86
C SER A 231 -3.75 -19.25 0.48
N GLY A 232 -4.06 -20.03 -0.55
CA GLY A 232 -3.76 -19.69 -1.93
C GLY A 232 -4.90 -18.88 -2.53
N GLY A 233 -4.66 -17.59 -2.82
CA GLY A 233 -5.54 -16.80 -3.67
C GLY A 233 -6.29 -15.65 -3.02
N TYR A 234 -6.06 -15.33 -1.76
CA TYR A 234 -6.61 -14.15 -1.11
C TYR A 234 -5.52 -13.09 -0.90
N GLY A 235 -5.83 -11.86 -1.31
CA GLY A 235 -5.10 -10.67 -0.90
C GLY A 235 -5.68 -10.08 0.37
N HIS A 236 -5.03 -9.06 0.90
CA HIS A 236 -5.54 -8.29 2.02
C HIS A 236 -5.00 -6.86 2.02
N LEU A 237 -5.71 -5.98 2.66
CA LEU A 237 -5.27 -4.66 3.08
C LEU A 237 -5.27 -4.64 4.60
N ARG A 238 -4.13 -4.36 5.21
CA ARG A 238 -3.96 -4.23 6.65
C ARG A 238 -3.50 -2.83 6.98
N LEU A 239 -4.11 -2.22 7.97
CA LEU A 239 -3.66 -0.98 8.56
C LEU A 239 -2.71 -1.30 9.71
N VAL A 240 -1.61 -0.57 9.78
CA VAL A 240 -0.62 -0.72 10.85
C VAL A 240 -0.79 0.44 11.82
N PRO A 241 -1.37 0.23 13.02
CA PRO A 241 -1.46 1.26 14.03
C PRO A 241 -0.08 1.67 14.56
N ARG A 242 0.09 2.91 14.96
CA ARG A 242 1.34 3.38 15.61
C ARG A 242 1.57 2.61 16.91
N GLY A 243 2.82 2.19 17.11
CA GLY A 243 3.22 1.36 18.27
C GLY A 243 2.92 -0.14 18.10
N ALA A 244 2.41 -0.56 16.95
CA ALA A 244 2.21 -1.97 16.61
C ALA A 244 3.10 -2.44 15.44
N GLU A 245 4.08 -1.62 15.03
CA GLU A 245 4.95 -1.87 13.89
C GLU A 245 5.77 -3.17 14.06
N ASP A 246 6.24 -3.44 15.27
CA ASP A 246 7.07 -4.62 15.61
C ASP A 246 6.23 -5.86 15.98
N GLN A 247 4.92 -5.75 16.03
CA GLN A 247 4.08 -6.90 16.36
C GLN A 247 3.98 -7.84 15.16
N PRO A 248 4.19 -9.16 15.37
CA PRO A 248 4.04 -10.13 14.29
C PRO A 248 2.62 -10.04 13.71
N ALA A 249 2.56 -9.90 12.40
CA ALA A 249 1.30 -9.82 11.68
C ALA A 249 0.43 -11.03 12.00
N GLY A 250 -0.70 -10.81 12.63
CA GLY A 250 -1.72 -11.82 12.85
C GLY A 250 -2.29 -12.32 11.52
N ARG A 251 -3.11 -13.38 11.57
CA ARG A 251 -3.80 -13.86 10.37
C ARG A 251 -4.80 -12.78 9.91
N PRO A 252 -4.73 -12.31 8.64
CA PRO A 252 -5.58 -11.20 8.16
C PRO A 252 -7.08 -11.49 8.24
N ASP A 253 -7.48 -12.77 8.22
CA ASP A 253 -8.87 -13.21 8.35
C ASP A 253 -9.41 -13.01 9.78
N HIS A 254 -8.56 -12.92 10.79
CA HIS A 254 -8.93 -12.70 12.19
C HIS A 254 -8.59 -11.29 12.70
N ASP A 255 -7.81 -10.52 11.96
CA ASP A 255 -7.34 -9.20 12.35
C ASP A 255 -8.40 -8.12 12.04
N PRO A 256 -8.94 -7.40 13.06
CA PRO A 256 -9.88 -6.31 12.84
C PRO A 256 -9.28 -5.09 12.12
N ALA A 257 -7.95 -4.98 12.07
CA ALA A 257 -7.26 -3.95 11.30
C ALA A 257 -6.99 -4.34 9.83
N ALA A 258 -7.50 -5.49 9.38
CA ALA A 258 -7.30 -5.97 8.02
C ALA A 258 -8.62 -6.35 7.35
N VAL A 259 -8.74 -6.11 6.04
CA VAL A 259 -9.79 -6.65 5.18
C VAL A 259 -9.19 -7.63 4.19
N VAL A 260 -9.87 -8.75 3.97
CA VAL A 260 -9.44 -9.83 3.09
C VAL A 260 -10.24 -9.78 1.80
N PHE A 261 -9.57 -9.90 0.67
CA PHE A 261 -10.18 -9.86 -0.64
C PHE A 261 -9.66 -10.97 -1.56
N GLY A 262 -10.40 -11.25 -2.61
CA GLY A 262 -10.21 -12.33 -3.55
C GLY A 262 -11.56 -12.78 -4.09
N MET A 263 -11.60 -13.79 -4.98
CA MET A 263 -12.83 -14.30 -5.59
C MET A 263 -13.71 -13.21 -6.25
N GLY A 264 -13.06 -12.18 -6.86
CA GLY A 264 -13.76 -11.07 -7.52
C GLY A 264 -14.03 -9.84 -6.66
N TYR A 265 -13.66 -9.86 -5.37
CA TYR A 265 -13.72 -8.71 -4.48
C TYR A 265 -12.33 -8.10 -4.25
N GLY A 266 -12.26 -6.81 -4.00
CA GLY A 266 -11.00 -6.09 -3.73
C GLY A 266 -10.00 -6.20 -4.86
N LEU A 267 -10.46 -6.05 -6.10
CA LEU A 267 -9.62 -6.16 -7.29
C LEU A 267 -8.48 -5.16 -7.24
N VAL A 268 -7.35 -5.50 -7.87
CA VAL A 268 -6.13 -4.67 -7.84
C VAL A 268 -6.40 -3.21 -8.20
N HIS A 269 -7.24 -2.96 -9.21
CA HIS A 269 -7.59 -1.60 -9.64
C HIS A 269 -8.47 -0.81 -8.65
N GLU A 270 -9.00 -1.44 -7.61
CA GLU A 270 -9.78 -0.81 -6.55
C GLU A 270 -8.96 -0.73 -5.25
N SER A 271 -8.38 -1.86 -4.83
CA SER A 271 -7.70 -1.97 -3.55
C SER A 271 -6.33 -1.29 -3.52
N LEU A 272 -5.56 -1.35 -4.62
CA LEU A 272 -4.23 -0.76 -4.66
C LEU A 272 -4.25 0.79 -4.68
N PRO A 273 -5.05 1.46 -5.55
CA PRO A 273 -5.19 2.92 -5.47
C PRO A 273 -5.73 3.40 -4.13
N PHE A 274 -6.66 2.65 -3.53
CA PHE A 274 -7.17 2.95 -2.19
C PHE A 274 -6.04 2.88 -1.14
N ALA A 275 -5.24 1.82 -1.15
CA ALA A 275 -4.12 1.65 -0.23
C ALA A 275 -3.05 2.73 -0.41
N ALA A 276 -2.74 3.12 -1.66
CA ALA A 276 -1.81 4.21 -1.97
C ALA A 276 -2.28 5.56 -1.40
N ALA A 277 -3.56 5.89 -1.57
CA ALA A 277 -4.11 7.13 -1.03
C ALA A 277 -4.12 7.16 0.50
N VAL A 278 -4.36 6.01 1.15
CA VAL A 278 -4.25 5.91 2.62
C VAL A 278 -2.79 6.08 3.06
N LEU A 279 -1.83 5.45 2.37
CA LEU A 279 -0.40 5.58 2.68
C LEU A 279 0.07 7.04 2.54
N GLU A 280 -0.30 7.72 1.45
CA GLU A 280 0.01 9.14 1.25
C GLU A 280 -0.54 10.00 2.39
N ALA A 281 -1.80 9.79 2.79
CA ALA A 281 -2.41 10.52 3.89
C ALA A 281 -1.70 10.24 5.24
N VAL A 282 -1.28 9.00 5.49
CA VAL A 282 -0.51 8.62 6.69
C VAL A 282 0.83 9.37 6.73
N GLN A 283 1.55 9.39 5.62
CA GLN A 283 2.84 10.12 5.55
C GLN A 283 2.64 11.63 5.70
N ALA A 284 1.61 12.21 5.06
CA ALA A 284 1.30 13.63 5.20
C ALA A 284 0.91 14.02 6.63
N SER A 285 0.40 13.07 7.43
CA SER A 285 0.03 13.28 8.84
C SER A 285 1.19 13.02 9.82
N ALA A 286 2.30 12.42 9.34
CA ALA A 286 3.46 12.18 10.17
C ALA A 286 4.09 13.51 10.59
N PRO A 287 4.41 13.71 11.88
CA PRO A 287 5.17 14.89 12.29
C PRO A 287 6.52 14.87 11.56
N ALA A 288 6.89 16.02 10.97
CA ALA A 288 8.19 16.17 10.31
C ALA A 288 9.28 15.69 11.28
N PRO A 289 10.28 14.89 10.81
CA PRO A 289 11.40 14.51 11.65
C PRO A 289 12.03 15.79 12.19
N CYS A 290 11.99 15.97 13.51
CA CYS A 290 12.68 17.06 14.15
C CYS A 290 14.16 16.89 13.81
N ALA A 291 14.75 17.84 13.08
CA ALA A 291 16.18 17.95 12.91
C ALA A 291 16.77 18.07 14.34
N GLU A 292 17.38 17.01 14.84
CA GLU A 292 18.17 17.05 16.05
C GLU A 292 19.36 17.97 15.78
N GLY A 293 19.29 19.20 16.31
CA GLY A 293 20.43 20.10 16.24
C GLY A 293 20.16 21.59 16.37
N ALA A 294 19.05 22.01 16.99
CA ALA A 294 18.99 23.39 17.51
C ALA A 294 18.41 23.37 18.93
N PRO A 295 19.04 24.03 19.92
CA PRO A 295 18.45 24.15 21.26
C PRO A 295 17.15 24.93 21.12
N ALA A 296 16.04 24.23 21.33
CA ALA A 296 14.72 24.83 21.35
C ALA A 296 14.69 25.90 22.41
N PRO A 297 14.23 27.13 22.13
CA PRO A 297 13.89 28.06 23.18
C PRO A 297 12.80 27.39 24.03
N ALA A 298 13.03 27.35 25.32
CA ALA A 298 12.08 26.82 26.30
C ALA A 298 10.69 27.42 26.03
N ARG A 299 9.80 26.64 25.43
CA ARG A 299 8.40 26.98 25.35
C ARG A 299 7.82 26.77 26.73
N THR A 300 7.62 27.85 27.42
CA THR A 300 6.66 27.95 28.52
C THR A 300 5.38 27.24 28.07
N PRO A 301 4.72 26.42 28.91
CA PRO A 301 3.45 25.81 28.55
C PRO A 301 2.43 26.95 28.38
N ALA A 302 2.39 27.54 27.20
CA ALA A 302 1.28 28.36 26.77
C ALA A 302 0.09 27.41 26.69
N GLN A 303 -0.81 27.54 27.64
CA GLN A 303 -2.15 27.01 27.60
C GLN A 303 -2.64 27.06 26.14
N ALA A 304 -2.86 25.90 25.56
CA ALA A 304 -3.59 25.80 24.31
C ALA A 304 -4.93 26.50 24.53
N ARG A 305 -5.05 27.73 24.06
CA ARG A 305 -6.33 28.44 24.02
C ARG A 305 -7.22 27.58 23.14
N ARG A 306 -8.14 26.87 23.76
CA ARG A 306 -9.16 26.11 23.05
C ARG A 306 -9.99 27.12 22.25
N ASP A 307 -10.31 26.73 21.01
CA ASP A 307 -11.07 27.61 20.11
C ASP A 307 -12.42 27.96 20.78
N PRO A 308 -12.80 29.24 20.90
CA PRO A 308 -14.10 29.63 21.47
C PRO A 308 -15.29 28.96 20.80
N ALA A 309 -15.14 28.57 19.51
CA ALA A 309 -16.15 27.84 18.77
C ALA A 309 -16.37 26.41 19.33
N ASP A 310 -15.30 25.71 19.71
CA ASP A 310 -15.39 24.38 20.32
C ASP A 310 -16.08 24.42 21.68
N ILE A 311 -15.81 25.46 22.47
CA ILE A 311 -16.46 25.63 23.79
C ILE A 311 -17.94 25.93 23.62
N ALA A 312 -18.32 26.77 22.65
CA ALA A 312 -19.73 27.04 22.34
C ALA A 312 -20.49 25.79 21.88
N GLU A 313 -19.86 24.92 21.10
CA GLU A 313 -20.47 23.67 20.65
C GLU A 313 -20.68 22.69 21.80
N ARG A 314 -19.71 22.57 22.71
CA ARG A 314 -19.84 21.76 23.94
C ARG A 314 -20.95 22.24 24.84
N ILE A 315 -21.10 23.57 25.03
CA ILE A 315 -22.19 24.14 25.82
C ILE A 315 -23.54 23.84 25.18
N ARG A 316 -23.65 23.88 23.84
CA ARG A 316 -24.89 23.53 23.12
C ARG A 316 -25.24 22.06 23.36
N HIS A 317 -24.27 21.16 23.20
CA HIS A 317 -24.47 19.73 23.41
C HIS A 317 -24.88 19.40 24.87
N LEU A 318 -24.27 20.11 25.81
CA LEU A 318 -24.64 19.99 27.23
C LEU A 318 -26.13 20.42 27.46
N GLY A 319 -26.59 21.46 26.75
CA GLY A 319 -27.99 21.89 26.76
C GLY A 319 -28.96 20.85 26.18
N GLU A 320 -28.56 20.16 25.14
CA GLU A 320 -29.34 19.07 24.54
C GLU A 320 -29.48 17.88 25.51
N LEU A 321 -28.40 17.49 26.19
CA LEU A 321 -28.41 16.42 27.19
C LEU A 321 -29.29 16.77 28.41
N HIS A 322 -29.25 18.04 28.85
CA HIS A 322 -30.10 18.54 29.91
C HIS A 322 -31.62 18.51 29.52
N THR A 323 -31.91 18.98 28.30
CA THR A 323 -33.28 18.94 27.75
C THR A 323 -33.82 17.51 27.60
N ALA A 324 -32.92 16.56 27.29
CA ALA A 324 -33.24 15.13 27.21
C ALA A 324 -33.39 14.45 28.57
N GLY A 325 -33.19 15.18 29.67
CA GLY A 325 -33.34 14.65 31.06
C GLY A 325 -32.17 13.73 31.46
N LEU A 326 -31.07 13.75 30.75
CA LEU A 326 -29.88 12.94 31.05
C LEU A 326 -28.91 13.62 32.02
N LEU A 327 -29.11 14.92 32.30
CA LEU A 327 -28.35 15.72 33.27
C LEU A 327 -29.30 16.46 34.18
N THR A 328 -28.94 16.56 35.44
CA THR A 328 -29.64 17.39 36.41
C THR A 328 -29.31 18.87 36.26
N ASP A 329 -30.16 19.78 36.77
CA ASP A 329 -29.94 21.23 36.75
C ASP A 329 -28.62 21.62 37.42
N GLU A 330 -28.22 20.93 38.47
CA GLU A 330 -26.97 21.18 39.21
C GLU A 330 -25.74 20.77 38.41
N GLU A 331 -25.77 19.59 37.76
CA GLU A 331 -24.69 19.09 36.91
C GLU A 331 -24.52 19.94 35.66
N PHE A 332 -25.61 20.36 35.04
CA PHE A 332 -25.61 21.27 33.90
C PHE A 332 -24.94 22.61 34.25
N SER A 333 -25.37 23.21 35.40
CA SER A 333 -24.86 24.51 35.86
C SER A 333 -23.39 24.44 36.21
N ALA A 334 -22.92 23.39 36.87
CA ALA A 334 -21.52 23.19 37.22
C ALA A 334 -20.64 23.03 35.97
N LYS A 335 -21.04 22.17 35.03
CA LYS A 335 -20.29 21.94 33.78
C LYS A 335 -20.28 23.15 32.84
N LYS A 336 -21.37 23.90 32.79
CA LYS A 336 -21.45 25.15 32.04
C LYS A 336 -20.50 26.20 32.60
N ALA A 337 -20.41 26.35 33.92
CA ALA A 337 -19.49 27.27 34.55
C ALA A 337 -18.00 26.89 34.32
N GLU A 338 -17.70 25.59 34.35
CA GLU A 338 -16.37 25.07 34.03
C GLU A 338 -15.93 25.41 32.59
N LEU A 339 -16.84 25.15 31.60
CA LEU A 339 -16.58 25.47 30.21
C LEU A 339 -16.46 26.97 29.92
N LEU A 340 -17.22 27.79 30.62
CA LEU A 340 -17.12 29.25 30.52
C LEU A 340 -15.86 29.81 31.16
N ALA A 341 -15.29 29.14 32.15
CA ALA A 341 -14.00 29.52 32.75
C ALA A 341 -12.79 29.17 31.86
N GLU A 342 -13.00 28.35 30.83
CA GLU A 342 -12.00 27.97 29.84
C GLU A 342 -11.93 28.96 28.63
N LEU A 343 -12.87 29.91 28.53
CA LEU A 343 -12.92 30.99 27.55
C LEU A 343 -11.97 32.13 27.92
#